data_b2273e1aa153ab5b911d8a4d9ec47c7f
#
_entry.id   b2273e1aa153ab5b911d8a4d9ec47c7f
#
_cell.length_a   1.000
_cell.length_b   1.000
_cell.length_c   1.000
_cell.angle_alpha   90.00
_cell.angle_beta   90.00
_cell.angle_gamma   90.00
#
_symmetry.space_group_name_H-M   'P 1'
#
loop_
_entity.id
_entity.type
_entity.pdbx_description
1 polymer ?
#
loop_
_entity_poly.entity_id
_entity_poly.type
_entity_poly.pdbx_seq_one_letter_code
_entity_poly.pdbx_strand_id
1 'polypeptide(L)' 'MSWKDSSDFRSDYPGGYSKDGDVYDGNDNRVGYVTGDGDYRINNDDSNDGQLYHNRD' A
#
# COMPACT_ATOMS: atom_id res chain seq x y z
N MET A 1 -5.32 -14.61 5.35
CA MET A 1 -4.72 -13.45 4.74
C MET A 1 -3.80 -12.75 5.71
N SER A 2 -2.62 -12.39 5.27
CA SER A 2 -1.61 -11.81 6.15
C SER A 2 -1.66 -10.30 6.12
N TRP A 3 -1.44 -9.72 7.30
CA TRP A 3 -1.27 -8.28 7.40
C TRP A 3 0.20 -7.94 7.20
N LYS A 4 0.45 -6.79 6.65
CA LYS A 4 1.80 -6.26 6.53
C LYS A 4 1.85 -4.86 7.14
N ASP A 5 3.00 -4.48 7.67
CA ASP A 5 3.19 -3.15 8.24
C ASP A 5 3.53 -2.15 7.15
N SER A 6 3.44 -0.86 7.47
CA SER A 6 3.80 0.17 6.52
C SER A 6 5.27 0.08 6.10
N SER A 7 6.12 -0.44 6.98
CA SER A 7 7.52 -0.66 6.60
C SER A 7 7.63 -1.72 5.49
N ASP A 8 6.75 -2.72 5.51
CA ASP A 8 6.71 -3.71 4.43
C ASP A 8 6.26 -3.06 3.12
N PHE A 9 5.33 -2.11 3.21
CA PHE A 9 4.90 -1.38 2.03
C PHE A 9 6.08 -0.63 1.40
N ARG A 10 6.88 0.03 2.23
CA ARG A 10 8.04 0.75 1.72
C ARG A 10 9.06 -0.17 1.10
N SER A 11 9.14 -1.40 1.62
CA SER A 11 10.05 -2.41 1.08
C SER A 11 9.55 -2.92 -0.26
N ASP A 12 8.25 -3.15 -0.38
CA ASP A 12 7.66 -3.65 -1.63
C ASP A 12 7.58 -2.58 -2.70
N TYR A 13 7.38 -1.33 -2.28
CA TYR A 13 7.20 -0.20 -3.19
C TYR A 13 8.12 0.94 -2.77
N PRO A 14 9.42 0.83 -3.06
CA PRO A 14 10.38 1.86 -2.67
C PRO A 14 9.99 3.22 -3.24
N GLY A 15 9.92 4.22 -2.36
CA GLY A 15 9.51 5.55 -2.77
C GLY A 15 8.00 5.72 -2.87
N GLY A 16 7.24 4.70 -2.46
CA GLY A 16 5.79 4.78 -2.52
C GLY A 16 5.20 5.77 -1.54
N TYR A 17 3.99 6.21 -1.83
CA TYR A 17 3.33 7.23 -1.01
C TYR A 17 1.82 7.14 -1.19
N SER A 18 1.09 7.82 -0.32
CA SER A 18 -0.37 7.93 -0.46
C SER A 18 -0.74 9.37 -0.75
N LYS A 19 -1.80 9.56 -1.51
CA LYS A 19 -2.28 10.89 -1.87
C LYS A 19 -3.75 10.82 -2.23
N ASP A 20 -4.54 11.68 -1.61
CA ASP A 20 -5.96 11.80 -1.92
C ASP A 20 -6.71 10.48 -1.82
N GLY A 21 -6.31 9.63 -0.88
CA GLY A 21 -6.98 8.36 -0.68
C GLY A 21 -6.49 7.23 -1.56
N ASP A 22 -5.52 7.50 -2.42
CA ASP A 22 -4.91 6.48 -3.28
C ASP A 22 -3.48 6.23 -2.84
N VAL A 23 -2.97 5.06 -3.19
CA VAL A 23 -1.60 4.68 -2.85
C VAL A 23 -0.82 4.49 -4.15
N TYR A 24 0.37 5.06 -4.19
CA TYR A 24 1.21 5.06 -5.39
C TYR A 24 2.56 4.44 -5.08
N ASP A 25 3.18 3.86 -6.08
CA ASP A 25 4.55 3.35 -5.94
C ASP A 25 5.55 4.47 -6.23
N GLY A 26 6.82 4.14 -6.23
CA GLY A 26 7.87 5.12 -6.48
C GLY A 26 7.91 5.68 -7.89
N ASN A 27 7.16 5.09 -8.80
CA ASN A 27 7.06 5.53 -10.18
C ASN A 27 5.79 6.32 -10.45
N ASP A 28 5.06 6.69 -9.39
CA ASP A 28 3.81 7.42 -9.47
C ASP A 28 2.68 6.62 -10.09
N ASN A 29 2.77 5.30 -10.02
CA ASN A 29 1.70 4.42 -10.49
C ASN A 29 0.79 4.06 -9.33
N ARG A 30 -0.51 4.17 -9.54
CA ARG A 30 -1.47 3.82 -8.50
C ARG A 30 -1.48 2.30 -8.31
N VAL A 31 -1.26 1.88 -7.08
CA VAL A 31 -1.20 0.45 -6.75
C VAL A 31 -2.31 0.02 -5.78
N GLY A 32 -3.02 0.96 -5.20
CA GLY A 32 -4.08 0.64 -4.27
C GLY A 32 -4.79 1.87 -3.76
N TYR A 33 -5.39 1.76 -2.59
CA TYR A 33 -6.12 2.87 -2.00
C TYR A 33 -6.02 2.79 -0.48
N VAL A 34 -6.27 3.93 0.16
CA VAL A 34 -6.22 4.03 1.62
C VAL A 34 -7.63 3.71 2.15
N THR A 35 -7.68 2.86 3.18
CA THR A 35 -8.95 2.53 3.82
C THR A 35 -9.32 3.63 4.82
N GLY A 36 -10.53 3.55 5.34
CA GLY A 36 -11.02 4.55 6.27
C GLY A 36 -10.26 4.60 7.58
N ASP A 37 -9.54 3.54 7.91
CA ASP A 37 -8.77 3.47 9.15
C ASP A 37 -7.33 3.92 8.99
N GLY A 38 -6.97 4.34 7.79
CA GLY A 38 -5.61 4.78 7.54
C GLY A 38 -4.70 3.67 7.04
N ASP A 39 -5.23 2.49 6.88
CA ASP A 39 -4.46 1.37 6.31
C ASP A 39 -4.54 1.45 4.79
N TYR A 40 -3.70 0.65 4.11
CA TYR A 40 -3.69 0.61 2.66
C TYR A 40 -4.12 -0.77 2.16
N ARG A 41 -4.85 -0.78 1.07
CA ARG A 41 -5.14 -2.02 0.38
C ARG A 41 -4.51 -1.97 -1.00
N ILE A 42 -3.63 -2.94 -1.25
CA ILE A 42 -2.92 -3.02 -2.53
C ILE A 42 -3.68 -3.98 -3.42
N ASN A 43 -4.05 -3.52 -4.60
CA ASN A 43 -4.85 -4.32 -5.52
C ASN A 43 -4.37 -4.22 -6.96
N ASN A 44 -3.16 -3.73 -7.15
CA ASN A 44 -2.62 -3.52 -8.50
C ASN A 44 -1.39 -4.37 -8.79
N ASP A 45 -0.99 -5.20 -7.85
CA ASP A 45 0.16 -6.07 -7.99
C ASP A 45 -0.31 -7.50 -7.82
N ASP A 46 -0.06 -8.33 -8.81
CA ASP A 46 -0.51 -9.71 -8.78
C ASP A 46 0.01 -10.46 -7.57
N SER A 47 1.25 -10.19 -7.18
CA SER A 47 1.86 -10.85 -6.04
C SER A 47 1.24 -10.42 -4.73
N ASN A 48 0.75 -9.21 -4.67
CA ASN A 48 0.21 -8.61 -3.45
C ASN A 48 -1.27 -8.29 -3.56
N ASP A 49 -1.93 -8.83 -4.54
CA ASP A 49 -3.35 -8.56 -4.76
C ASP A 49 -4.15 -8.91 -3.51
N GLY A 50 -4.91 -7.97 -3.03
CA GLY A 50 -5.71 -8.15 -1.85
C GLY A 50 -4.96 -8.00 -0.54
N GLN A 51 -3.67 -7.71 -0.58
CA GLN A 51 -2.89 -7.47 0.63
C GLN A 51 -3.33 -6.17 1.28
N LEU A 52 -3.37 -6.19 2.60
CA LEU A 52 -3.73 -5.00 3.37
C LEU A 52 -2.54 -4.63 4.26
N TYR A 53 -2.08 -3.41 4.12
CA TYR A 53 -0.94 -2.92 4.89
C TYR A 53 -1.43 -2.02 6.02
N HIS A 54 -0.90 -2.25 7.21
CA HIS A 54 -1.23 -1.44 8.37
C HIS A 54 -0.36 -0.21 8.43
N ASN A 55 -0.97 0.94 8.63
CA ASN A 55 -0.22 2.18 8.77
C ASN A 55 0.24 2.32 10.22
N ARG A 56 1.22 1.53 10.59
CA ARG A 56 1.77 1.50 11.95
C ARG A 56 3.28 1.49 11.86
N ASP A 57 3.89 2.41 12.50
CA ASP A 57 5.35 2.45 12.55
C ASP A 57 5.87 2.17 13.93
#